data_55b11d92883edfc34fca77c28c414174
#
_entry.id   55b11d92883edfc34fca77c28c414174
#
_cell.length_a   1.000
_cell.length_b   1.000
_cell.length_c   1.000
_cell.angle_alpha   90.00
_cell.angle_beta   90.00
_cell.angle_gamma   90.00
#
_symmetry.space_group_name_H-M   'P 1'
#
loop_
_entity.id
_entity.type
_entity.pdbx_description
1 polymer ?
#
loop_
_entity_poly.entity_id
_entity_poly.type
_entity_poly.pdbx_seq_one_letter_code
_entity_poly.pdbx_strand_id
1 'polypeptide(L)'
;PQTQVLLLEAGRDFTSAETPEHIRIPNPLHAIADDNYRWPTLLARRTALQEPKLLWRGRAIGGSSTINGQIAIRGMPDDFNRWERLGCVGWGWEQVLPYFCKLENDIRFGNTSYHGNAGPIPIFRAEPQDWGSVDLALMKAGLDLDYGWCEDHNAPWGTGVSPYAINSHSGCLLYT
;
A
#
# COMPACT_ATOMS: atom_id res chain seq x y z
N PRO A 1 11.58 13.04 24.35
CA PRO A 1 12.20 11.73 24.58
C PRO A 1 13.70 11.91 24.71
N GLN A 2 14.30 11.31 25.73
CA GLN A 2 15.76 11.39 25.97
C GLN A 2 16.51 10.25 25.26
N THR A 3 15.83 9.48 24.39
CA THR A 3 16.41 8.34 23.69
C THR A 3 17.15 8.80 22.46
N GLN A 4 18.42 8.44 22.35
CA GLN A 4 19.19 8.57 21.10
C GLN A 4 18.88 7.37 20.21
N VAL A 5 18.56 7.63 18.94
CA VAL A 5 18.25 6.60 17.96
C VAL A 5 19.28 6.65 16.84
N LEU A 6 19.91 5.52 16.54
CA LEU A 6 20.77 5.33 15.37
C LEU A 6 20.02 4.48 14.33
N LEU A 7 19.79 5.05 13.15
CA LEU A 7 19.23 4.34 12.02
C LEU A 7 20.38 3.85 11.12
N LEU A 8 20.43 2.55 10.84
CA LEU A 8 21.39 1.94 9.93
C LEU A 8 20.67 1.51 8.65
N GLU A 9 21.10 2.03 7.51
CA GLU A 9 20.60 1.69 6.19
C GLU A 9 21.76 1.24 5.29
N ALA A 10 21.57 0.14 4.54
CA ALA A 10 22.61 -0.41 3.66
C ALA A 10 22.57 0.21 2.25
N GLY A 11 21.49 0.86 1.89
CA GLY A 11 21.28 1.47 0.58
C GLY A 11 21.60 2.96 0.57
N ARG A 12 21.11 3.61 -0.50
CA ARG A 12 21.30 5.05 -0.66
C ARG A 12 20.38 5.83 0.27
N ASP A 13 20.94 6.88 0.83
CA ASP A 13 20.21 7.99 1.43
C ASP A 13 20.12 9.14 0.42
N PHE A 14 18.95 9.77 0.35
CA PHE A 14 18.73 10.98 -0.44
C PHE A 14 17.61 11.80 0.21
N THR A 15 17.74 13.10 0.12
CA THR A 15 16.68 14.01 0.52
C THR A 15 15.51 13.96 -0.47
N SER A 16 14.33 14.42 -0.08
CA SER A 16 13.17 14.49 -0.97
C SER A 16 13.46 15.25 -2.27
N ALA A 17 14.35 16.26 -2.23
CA ALA A 17 14.77 17.03 -3.41
C ALA A 17 15.69 16.25 -4.35
N GLU A 18 16.48 15.31 -3.80
CA GLU A 18 17.45 14.49 -4.53
C GLU A 18 16.90 13.14 -4.95
N THR A 19 15.66 12.83 -4.55
CA THR A 19 14.99 11.57 -4.93
C THR A 19 14.96 11.44 -6.45
N PRO A 20 15.51 10.36 -7.02
CA PRO A 20 15.50 10.13 -8.46
C PRO A 20 14.09 10.18 -9.04
N GLU A 21 13.95 10.76 -10.22
CA GLU A 21 12.65 10.95 -10.86
C GLU A 21 11.88 9.64 -11.00
N HIS A 22 12.53 8.56 -11.43
CA HIS A 22 11.89 7.25 -11.61
C HIS A 22 11.42 6.59 -10.30
N ILE A 23 11.88 7.08 -9.15
CA ILE A 23 11.38 6.69 -7.82
C ILE A 23 10.21 7.59 -7.40
N ARG A 24 10.25 8.86 -7.81
CA ARG A 24 9.27 9.88 -7.41
C ARG A 24 7.99 9.87 -8.24
N ILE A 25 8.04 9.34 -9.48
CA ILE A 25 6.87 9.33 -10.38
C ILE A 25 5.79 8.33 -9.90
N PRO A 26 4.52 8.53 -10.32
CA PRO A 26 3.40 7.69 -9.90
C PRO A 26 3.50 6.22 -10.30
N ASN A 27 4.25 5.91 -11.36
CA ASN A 27 4.36 4.54 -11.84
C ASN A 27 5.41 3.74 -11.04
N PRO A 28 5.02 2.84 -10.13
CA PRO A 28 5.95 2.11 -9.27
C PRO A 28 6.82 1.11 -10.04
N LEU A 29 6.48 0.75 -11.27
CA LEU A 29 7.23 -0.23 -12.06
C LEU A 29 8.66 0.24 -12.36
N HIS A 30 8.88 1.54 -12.49
CA HIS A 30 10.22 2.09 -12.70
C HIS A 30 11.11 1.93 -11.47
N ALA A 31 10.57 2.18 -10.28
CA ALA A 31 11.28 1.98 -9.03
C ALA A 31 11.55 0.48 -8.75
N ILE A 32 10.55 -0.38 -8.98
CA ILE A 32 10.67 -1.83 -8.82
C ILE A 32 11.72 -2.42 -9.75
N ALA A 33 11.87 -1.89 -10.96
CA ALA A 33 12.80 -2.40 -11.97
C ALA A 33 14.27 -2.00 -11.72
N ASP A 34 14.53 -1.02 -10.86
CA ASP A 34 15.91 -0.54 -10.62
C ASP A 34 16.64 -1.41 -9.59
N ASP A 35 17.63 -2.17 -10.09
CA ASP A 35 18.48 -3.05 -9.26
C ASP A 35 19.30 -2.30 -8.20
N ASN A 36 19.55 -1.01 -8.36
CA ASN A 36 20.30 -0.21 -7.40
C ASN A 36 19.54 0.00 -6.08
N TYR A 37 18.21 -0.14 -6.09
CA TYR A 37 17.34 0.09 -4.94
C TYR A 37 16.80 -1.19 -4.33
N ARG A 38 17.33 -2.35 -4.70
CA ARG A 38 16.93 -3.64 -4.16
C ARG A 38 18.14 -4.51 -3.79
N TRP A 39 17.88 -5.50 -2.93
CA TRP A 39 18.88 -6.51 -2.61
C TRP A 39 19.06 -7.46 -3.81
N PRO A 40 20.27 -7.54 -4.42
CA PRO A 40 20.43 -8.25 -5.68
C PRO A 40 20.47 -9.78 -5.55
N THR A 41 20.75 -10.30 -4.35
CA THR A 41 21.00 -11.73 -4.13
C THR A 41 20.09 -12.36 -3.08
N LEU A 42 19.04 -11.66 -2.67
CA LEU A 42 18.14 -12.19 -1.67
C LEU A 42 17.20 -13.23 -2.30
N LEU A 43 17.34 -14.50 -1.88
CA LEU A 43 16.56 -15.61 -2.39
C LEU A 43 15.59 -16.11 -1.31
N ALA A 44 14.39 -16.51 -1.70
CA ALA A 44 13.42 -17.12 -0.81
C ALA A 44 12.64 -18.23 -1.50
N ARG A 45 12.13 -19.17 -0.66
CA ARG A 45 11.14 -20.17 -1.04
C ARG A 45 9.83 -19.87 -0.32
N ARG A 46 8.71 -19.98 -1.01
CA ARG A 46 7.38 -19.87 -0.39
C ARG A 46 6.91 -21.19 0.20
N THR A 47 7.41 -22.29 -0.35
CA THR A 47 7.15 -23.66 0.12
C THR A 47 8.43 -24.47 0.08
N ALA A 48 8.49 -25.59 0.81
CA ALA A 48 9.64 -26.49 0.81
C ALA A 48 9.94 -27.12 -0.57
N LEU A 49 8.92 -27.22 -1.43
CA LEU A 49 9.02 -27.82 -2.77
C LEU A 49 9.39 -26.83 -3.86
N GLN A 50 9.37 -25.53 -3.58
CA GLN A 50 9.68 -24.51 -4.57
C GLN A 50 11.18 -24.25 -4.66
N GLU A 51 11.71 -24.13 -5.88
CA GLU A 51 13.06 -23.62 -6.08
C GLU A 51 13.18 -22.18 -5.58
N PRO A 52 14.34 -21.79 -4.99
CA PRO A 52 14.57 -20.42 -4.54
C PRO A 52 14.39 -19.42 -5.68
N LYS A 53 13.64 -18.37 -5.43
CA LYS A 53 13.45 -17.26 -6.37
C LYS A 53 13.91 -15.96 -5.73
N LEU A 54 14.33 -15.01 -6.56
CA LEU A 54 14.71 -13.69 -6.11
C LEU A 54 13.55 -13.06 -5.34
N LEU A 55 13.82 -12.66 -4.11
CA LEU A 55 12.87 -11.95 -3.25
C LEU A 55 13.18 -10.46 -3.32
N TRP A 56 12.33 -9.72 -3.96
CA TRP A 56 12.49 -8.28 -4.08
C TRP A 56 12.22 -7.60 -2.74
N ARG A 57 13.27 -6.96 -2.21
CA ARG A 57 13.22 -6.12 -1.02
C ARG A 57 14.05 -4.88 -1.27
N GLY A 58 13.54 -3.73 -0.85
CA GLY A 58 14.22 -2.45 -1.01
C GLY A 58 15.50 -2.35 -0.21
N ARG A 59 16.47 -1.63 -0.77
CA ARG A 59 17.75 -1.26 -0.17
C ARG A 59 18.01 0.23 -0.41
N ALA A 60 17.34 1.04 0.37
CA ALA A 60 17.42 2.50 0.42
C ALA A 60 16.72 2.98 1.68
N ILE A 61 16.87 4.24 2.05
CA ILE A 61 16.03 4.85 3.07
C ILE A 61 14.56 4.63 2.70
N GLY A 62 13.75 4.21 3.68
CA GLY A 62 12.37 3.74 3.46
C GLY A 62 12.25 2.24 3.15
N GLY A 63 13.36 1.54 2.85
CA GLY A 63 13.36 0.10 2.60
C GLY A 63 12.44 -0.29 1.43
N SER A 64 11.61 -1.32 1.64
CA SER A 64 10.71 -1.80 0.58
C SER A 64 9.56 -0.85 0.26
N SER A 65 9.24 0.13 1.11
CA SER A 65 8.25 1.16 0.76
C SER A 65 8.71 2.06 -0.38
N THR A 66 10.03 2.19 -0.56
CA THR A 66 10.63 2.95 -1.67
C THR A 66 10.38 2.33 -3.04
N ILE A 67 10.16 1.02 -3.11
CA ILE A 67 10.02 0.26 -4.36
C ILE A 67 8.75 -0.61 -4.38
N ASN A 68 7.77 -0.37 -3.54
CA ASN A 68 6.53 -1.15 -3.51
C ASN A 68 5.54 -0.70 -4.59
N GLY A 69 4.42 -1.41 -4.71
CA GLY A 69 3.34 -1.07 -5.63
C GLY A 69 2.37 0.00 -5.10
N GLN A 70 2.68 0.66 -4.00
CA GLN A 70 1.86 1.71 -3.35
C GLN A 70 0.46 1.26 -2.88
N ILE A 71 0.13 -0.01 -3.00
CA ILE A 71 -1.20 -0.52 -2.67
C ILE A 71 -1.50 -0.32 -1.19
N ALA A 72 -2.61 0.35 -0.89
CA ALA A 72 -3.06 0.69 0.45
C ALA A 72 -4.43 0.07 0.78
N ILE A 73 -4.63 -1.19 0.39
CA ILE A 73 -5.85 -1.94 0.70
C ILE A 73 -5.70 -2.60 2.06
N ARG A 74 -6.73 -2.45 2.89
CA ARG A 74 -6.84 -3.09 4.21
C ARG A 74 -7.34 -4.53 4.09
N GLY A 75 -7.06 -5.35 5.11
CA GLY A 75 -7.78 -6.60 5.33
C GLY A 75 -9.26 -6.34 5.67
N MET A 76 -10.11 -7.31 5.38
CA MET A 76 -11.53 -7.23 5.70
C MET A 76 -11.75 -7.41 7.22
N PRO A 77 -12.84 -6.87 7.78
CA PRO A 77 -13.16 -7.06 9.20
C PRO A 77 -13.11 -8.52 9.66
N ASP A 78 -13.55 -9.44 8.82
CA ASP A 78 -13.54 -10.88 9.13
C ASP A 78 -12.13 -11.46 9.25
N ASP A 79 -11.13 -10.91 8.56
CA ASP A 79 -9.74 -11.36 8.70
C ASP A 79 -9.23 -11.10 10.12
N PHE A 80 -9.46 -9.89 10.63
CA PHE A 80 -9.06 -9.48 11.97
C PHE A 80 -9.88 -10.19 13.05
N ASN A 81 -11.18 -10.29 12.89
CA ASN A 81 -12.05 -11.02 13.81
C ASN A 81 -11.69 -12.52 13.85
N ARG A 82 -11.24 -13.10 12.74
CA ARG A 82 -10.70 -14.46 12.71
C ARG A 82 -9.41 -14.58 13.50
N TRP A 83 -8.51 -13.60 13.39
CA TRP A 83 -7.28 -13.61 14.21
C TRP A 83 -7.60 -13.58 15.70
N GLU A 84 -8.55 -12.74 16.11
CA GLU A 84 -8.99 -12.67 17.50
C GLU A 84 -9.56 -14.02 17.98
N ARG A 85 -10.44 -14.64 17.19
CA ARG A 85 -10.97 -15.98 17.47
C ARG A 85 -9.89 -17.07 17.57
N LEU A 86 -8.78 -16.92 16.87
CA LEU A 86 -7.63 -17.82 16.93
C LEU A 86 -6.69 -17.55 18.11
N GLY A 87 -7.02 -16.61 19.00
CA GLY A 87 -6.28 -16.30 20.22
C GLY A 87 -5.41 -15.05 20.16
N CYS A 88 -5.43 -14.29 19.05
CA CYS A 88 -4.76 -12.98 18.96
C CYS A 88 -5.64 -11.91 19.64
N VAL A 89 -5.73 -11.95 20.96
CA VAL A 89 -6.58 -11.02 21.74
C VAL A 89 -6.18 -9.57 21.46
N GLY A 90 -7.17 -8.72 21.19
CA GLY A 90 -6.97 -7.30 20.86
C GLY A 90 -6.66 -7.04 19.39
N TRP A 91 -6.75 -8.05 18.52
CA TRP A 91 -6.57 -7.92 17.07
C TRP A 91 -7.89 -8.02 16.28
N GLY A 92 -9.03 -7.95 16.96
CA GLY A 92 -10.33 -7.85 16.28
C GLY A 92 -10.49 -6.51 15.54
N TRP A 93 -11.43 -6.46 14.61
CA TRP A 93 -11.66 -5.28 13.76
C TRP A 93 -11.83 -3.98 14.56
N GLU A 94 -12.65 -4.00 15.59
CA GLU A 94 -12.93 -2.82 16.42
C GLU A 94 -11.67 -2.28 17.12
N GLN A 95 -10.73 -3.17 17.46
CA GLN A 95 -9.47 -2.80 18.10
C GLN A 95 -8.43 -2.28 17.10
N VAL A 96 -8.40 -2.80 15.86
CA VAL A 96 -7.39 -2.40 14.86
C VAL A 96 -7.81 -1.20 14.03
N LEU A 97 -9.10 -0.98 13.82
CA LEU A 97 -9.62 0.13 13.02
C LEU A 97 -9.12 1.51 13.46
N PRO A 98 -9.08 1.85 14.76
CA PRO A 98 -8.55 3.14 15.20
C PRO A 98 -7.07 3.38 14.79
N TYR A 99 -6.27 2.31 14.68
CA TYR A 99 -4.88 2.42 14.23
C TYR A 99 -4.78 2.63 12.73
N PHE A 100 -5.66 2.03 11.92
CA PHE A 100 -5.76 2.36 10.50
C PHE A 100 -6.13 3.81 10.30
N CYS A 101 -7.15 4.30 11.00
CA CYS A 101 -7.56 5.71 10.94
C CYS A 101 -6.42 6.66 11.38
N LYS A 102 -5.67 6.30 12.43
CA LYS A 102 -4.53 7.09 12.91
C LYS A 102 -3.37 7.12 11.91
N LEU A 103 -3.18 6.05 11.14
CA LEU A 103 -2.08 5.90 10.21
C LEU A 103 -2.27 6.73 8.94
N GLU A 104 -3.50 6.91 8.49
CA GLU A 104 -3.80 7.45 7.16
C GLU A 104 -4.32 8.89 7.17
N ASN A 105 -4.16 9.52 6.02
CA ASN A 105 -4.83 10.74 5.61
C ASN A 105 -5.54 10.45 4.29
N ASP A 106 -6.78 9.92 4.38
CA ASP A 106 -7.57 9.59 3.19
C ASP A 106 -8.16 10.88 2.60
N ILE A 107 -7.78 11.21 1.38
CA ILE A 107 -8.15 12.46 0.71
C ILE A 107 -9.66 12.50 0.39
N ARG A 108 -10.27 11.34 0.11
CA ARG A 108 -11.67 11.25 -0.32
C ARG A 108 -12.62 10.89 0.84
N PHE A 109 -12.23 9.94 1.68
CA PHE A 109 -13.11 9.35 2.70
C PHE A 109 -12.69 9.66 4.14
N GLY A 110 -11.69 10.51 4.35
CA GLY A 110 -11.12 10.82 5.66
C GLY A 110 -12.08 11.39 6.70
N ASN A 111 -13.29 11.81 6.29
CA ASN A 111 -14.34 12.29 7.19
C ASN A 111 -15.36 11.20 7.57
N THR A 112 -15.16 9.96 7.13
CA THR A 112 -16.03 8.83 7.53
C THR A 112 -15.52 8.19 8.82
N SER A 113 -16.34 7.41 9.49
CA SER A 113 -15.99 6.78 10.78
C SER A 113 -14.95 5.66 10.67
N TYR A 114 -14.69 5.18 9.48
CA TYR A 114 -13.74 4.10 9.20
C TYR A 114 -12.48 4.56 8.46
N HIS A 115 -12.29 5.86 8.27
CA HIS A 115 -11.10 6.48 7.72
C HIS A 115 -10.52 7.55 8.64
N GLY A 116 -9.26 7.92 8.39
CA GLY A 116 -8.58 9.05 9.03
C GLY A 116 -8.19 10.13 8.03
N ASN A 117 -8.05 11.35 8.53
CA ASN A 117 -7.71 12.53 7.71
C ASN A 117 -6.50 13.31 8.23
N ALA A 118 -5.76 12.77 9.20
CA ALA A 118 -4.66 13.47 9.86
C ALA A 118 -3.42 12.59 10.10
N GLY A 119 -3.42 11.36 9.57
CA GLY A 119 -2.29 10.45 9.67
C GLY A 119 -1.16 10.79 8.69
N PRO A 120 0.02 10.18 8.88
CA PRO A 120 1.20 10.48 8.06
C PRO A 120 1.13 9.89 6.65
N ILE A 121 0.27 8.90 6.39
CA ILE A 121 0.21 8.22 5.09
C ILE A 121 -1.01 8.73 4.30
N PRO A 122 -0.80 9.49 3.22
CA PRO A 122 -1.90 9.89 2.37
C PRO A 122 -2.45 8.70 1.59
N ILE A 123 -3.75 8.66 1.43
CA ILE A 123 -4.46 7.67 0.63
C ILE A 123 -5.18 8.40 -0.50
N PHE A 124 -4.86 7.99 -1.72
CA PHE A 124 -5.40 8.53 -2.95
C PHE A 124 -6.07 7.43 -3.78
N ARG A 125 -7.05 7.80 -4.58
CA ARG A 125 -7.67 6.94 -5.60
C ARG A 125 -7.78 7.74 -6.89
N ALA A 126 -7.27 7.18 -7.99
CA ALA A 126 -7.44 7.79 -9.31
C ALA A 126 -8.91 7.71 -9.74
N GLU A 127 -9.40 8.78 -10.32
CA GLU A 127 -10.77 8.79 -10.89
C GLU A 127 -10.81 7.99 -12.20
N PRO A 128 -11.96 7.36 -12.54
CA PRO A 128 -12.06 6.51 -13.73
C PRO A 128 -11.65 7.16 -15.05
N GLN A 129 -11.81 8.48 -15.18
CA GLN A 129 -11.36 9.21 -16.38
C GLN A 129 -9.84 9.24 -16.56
N ASP A 130 -9.09 8.98 -15.48
CA ASP A 130 -7.62 8.96 -15.48
C ASP A 130 -7.06 7.53 -15.65
N TRP A 131 -7.94 6.53 -15.79
CA TRP A 131 -7.54 5.13 -15.90
C TRP A 131 -7.06 4.77 -17.30
N GLY A 132 -6.15 3.80 -17.36
CA GLY A 132 -5.72 3.22 -18.62
C GLY A 132 -6.83 2.38 -19.30
N SER A 133 -6.67 2.15 -20.60
CA SER A 133 -7.65 1.38 -21.39
C SER A 133 -7.86 -0.06 -20.86
N VAL A 134 -6.83 -0.68 -20.29
CA VAL A 134 -6.91 -2.02 -19.70
C VAL A 134 -7.75 -1.99 -18.42
N ASP A 135 -7.55 -0.97 -17.58
CA ASP A 135 -8.30 -0.82 -16.32
C ASP A 135 -9.79 -0.56 -16.60
N LEU A 136 -10.07 0.30 -17.60
CA LEU A 136 -11.45 0.56 -18.04
C LEU A 136 -12.12 -0.71 -18.61
N ALA A 137 -11.40 -1.50 -19.38
CA ALA A 137 -11.91 -2.77 -19.92
C ALA A 137 -12.18 -3.78 -18.78
N LEU A 138 -11.28 -3.86 -17.79
CA LEU A 138 -11.45 -4.71 -16.61
C LEU A 138 -12.64 -4.26 -15.75
N MET A 139 -12.78 -2.97 -15.52
CA MET A 139 -13.92 -2.40 -14.83
C MET A 139 -15.23 -2.80 -15.53
N LYS A 140 -15.30 -2.57 -16.85
CA LYS A 140 -16.49 -2.92 -17.63
C LYS A 140 -16.80 -4.43 -17.52
N ALA A 141 -15.82 -5.30 -17.68
CA ALA A 141 -16.00 -6.73 -17.58
C ALA A 141 -16.51 -7.16 -16.19
N GLY A 142 -15.99 -6.56 -15.11
CA GLY A 142 -16.47 -6.80 -13.76
C GLY A 142 -17.94 -6.40 -13.57
N LEU A 143 -18.31 -5.23 -14.08
CA LEU A 143 -19.70 -4.75 -14.01
C LEU A 143 -20.65 -5.62 -14.87
N ASP A 144 -20.21 -6.05 -16.04
CA ASP A 144 -20.98 -6.94 -16.92
C ASP A 144 -21.20 -8.34 -16.27
N LEU A 145 -20.37 -8.71 -15.30
CA LEU A 145 -20.47 -9.94 -14.48
C LEU A 145 -21.21 -9.73 -13.16
N ASP A 146 -21.92 -8.63 -12.99
CA ASP A 146 -22.69 -8.27 -11.79
C ASP A 146 -21.88 -8.13 -10.49
N TYR A 147 -20.58 -7.80 -10.57
CA TYR A 147 -19.81 -7.52 -9.36
C TYR A 147 -20.18 -6.20 -8.69
N GLY A 148 -20.95 -5.34 -9.33
CA GLY A 148 -21.35 -4.05 -8.81
C GLY A 148 -20.19 -3.05 -8.67
N TRP A 149 -20.53 -1.79 -8.58
CA TRP A 149 -19.57 -0.73 -8.27
C TRP A 149 -19.43 -0.54 -6.76
N CYS A 150 -18.19 -0.43 -6.31
CA CYS A 150 -17.83 -0.13 -4.92
C CYS A 150 -16.99 1.14 -4.89
N GLU A 151 -17.42 2.14 -4.17
CA GLU A 151 -16.70 3.41 -4.06
C GLU A 151 -15.36 3.27 -3.31
N ASP A 152 -15.28 2.31 -2.38
CA ASP A 152 -14.15 2.16 -1.50
C ASP A 152 -13.98 0.72 -0.99
N HIS A 153 -12.93 0.05 -1.44
CA HIS A 153 -12.56 -1.28 -0.95
C HIS A 153 -12.11 -1.29 0.52
N ASN A 154 -11.72 -0.15 1.08
CA ASN A 154 -11.32 -0.04 2.48
C ASN A 154 -12.50 0.17 3.44
N ALA A 155 -13.71 0.36 2.93
CA ALA A 155 -14.91 0.33 3.74
C ALA A 155 -15.13 -1.07 4.34
N PRO A 156 -15.69 -1.21 5.54
CA PRO A 156 -15.93 -2.51 6.20
C PRO A 156 -16.80 -3.50 5.40
N TRP A 157 -17.50 -3.02 4.39
CA TRP A 157 -18.38 -3.79 3.50
C TRP A 157 -17.96 -3.69 2.02
N GLY A 158 -16.74 -3.19 1.75
CA GLY A 158 -16.27 -2.86 0.40
C GLY A 158 -16.03 -4.10 -0.47
N THR A 159 -17.01 -4.46 -1.30
CA THR A 159 -16.89 -5.51 -2.32
C THR A 159 -17.38 -5.01 -3.67
N GLY A 160 -16.78 -5.50 -4.75
CA GLY A 160 -17.13 -5.10 -6.11
C GLY A 160 -15.96 -4.52 -6.89
N VAL A 161 -16.26 -3.85 -7.98
CA VAL A 161 -15.28 -3.10 -8.79
C VAL A 161 -15.05 -1.72 -8.17
N SER A 162 -13.82 -1.36 -7.91
CA SER A 162 -13.48 -0.13 -7.17
C SER A 162 -12.18 0.49 -7.65
N PRO A 163 -12.04 1.81 -7.53
CA PRO A 163 -10.73 2.46 -7.65
C PRO A 163 -9.75 1.90 -6.62
N TYR A 164 -8.51 1.71 -7.04
CA TYR A 164 -7.45 1.23 -6.16
C TYR A 164 -7.05 2.33 -5.17
N ALA A 165 -7.06 2.00 -3.87
CA ALA A 165 -6.46 2.86 -2.85
C ALA A 165 -4.93 2.70 -2.87
N ILE A 166 -4.22 3.81 -3.01
CA ILE A 166 -2.74 3.86 -3.02
C ILE A 166 -2.22 4.86 -2.00
N ASN A 167 -1.05 4.58 -1.42
CA ASN A 167 -0.35 5.49 -0.53
C ASN A 167 0.42 6.54 -1.34
N SER A 168 -0.32 7.51 -1.85
CA SER A 168 0.20 8.56 -2.71
C SER A 168 -0.56 9.86 -2.47
N HIS A 169 0.08 10.98 -2.79
CA HIS A 169 -0.57 12.28 -2.85
C HIS A 169 -0.70 12.70 -4.32
N SER A 170 -1.93 12.72 -4.83
CA SER A 170 -2.21 13.14 -6.23
C SER A 170 -1.40 12.37 -7.27
N GLY A 171 -1.20 11.05 -7.06
CA GLY A 171 -0.42 10.21 -7.96
C GLY A 171 1.10 10.34 -7.83
N CYS A 172 1.63 11.04 -6.84
CA CYS A 172 3.06 11.14 -6.58
C CYS A 172 3.42 10.32 -5.34
N LEU A 173 4.48 9.50 -5.42
CA LEU A 173 5.03 8.82 -4.24
C LEU A 173 5.41 9.85 -3.18
N LEU A 174 4.91 9.66 -1.98
CA LEU A 174 5.37 10.45 -0.84
C LEU A 174 6.55 9.74 -0.17
N TYR A 175 7.66 10.42 -0.24
CA TYR A 175 8.73 10.28 0.75
C TYR A 175 8.46 11.26 1.87
N THR A 176 8.21 10.75 3.02
CA THR A 176 8.30 11.50 4.28
C THR A 176 9.62 11.21 4.95
#